data_f7c61b7a885be287b5e8fb04a45a41f0
#
_entry.id   f7c61b7a885be287b5e8fb04a45a41f0
#
_cell.length_a   1.000
_cell.length_b   1.000
_cell.length_c   1.000
_cell.angle_alpha   90.00
_cell.angle_beta   90.00
_cell.angle_gamma   90.00
#
_symmetry.space_group_name_H-M   'P 1'
#
loop_
_entity.id
_entity.type
_entity.pdbx_description
1 polymer ?
#
loop_
_entity_poly.entity_id
_entity_poly.type
_entity_poly.pdbx_seq_one_letter_code
_entity_poly.pdbx_strand_id
1 'polypeptide(L)'
;LMRKKIEAECSQLDPQPDAATREAIARHCYESARSCTAEARPMLEELAQDYPLVLVSNFYGNLEAVITDFGLAEYFKAVIESARVGVCKPDPAIFRLGVEALGLPPEEILVIGDSMDKDILPAASLGCRTLLIDGRPWPPTSESVVRE
;
A
#
# COMPACT_ATOMS: atom_id res chain seq x y z
N LEU A 1 5.35 -10.32 12.53
CA LEU A 1 5.27 -8.85 12.63
C LEU A 1 4.01 -8.43 13.38
N MET A 2 2.81 -8.85 12.95
CA MET A 2 1.52 -8.47 13.56
C MET A 2 1.50 -8.70 15.08
N ARG A 3 1.91 -9.88 15.55
CA ARG A 3 2.00 -10.19 17.00
C ARG A 3 2.84 -9.19 17.77
N LYS A 4 4.05 -8.86 17.29
CA LYS A 4 4.94 -7.89 17.96
C LYS A 4 4.33 -6.48 18.01
N LYS A 5 3.62 -6.07 16.96
CA LYS A 5 2.92 -4.78 16.93
C LYS A 5 1.79 -4.75 17.96
N ILE A 6 0.93 -5.76 17.97
CA ILE A 6 -0.17 -5.87 18.95
C ILE A 6 0.36 -5.95 20.39
N GLU A 7 1.46 -6.67 20.62
CA GLU A 7 2.09 -6.74 21.93
C GLU A 7 2.59 -5.37 22.41
N ALA A 8 3.26 -4.63 21.53
CA ALA A 8 3.74 -3.27 21.86
C ALA A 8 2.58 -2.28 22.13
N GLU A 9 1.51 -2.33 21.35
CA GLU A 9 0.35 -1.46 21.55
C GLU A 9 -0.43 -1.85 22.83
N CYS A 10 -0.67 -3.13 23.05
CA CYS A 10 -1.35 -3.63 24.25
C CYS A 10 -0.57 -3.37 25.53
N SER A 11 0.77 -3.24 25.47
CA SER A 11 1.60 -2.91 26.64
C SER A 11 1.32 -1.52 27.22
N GLN A 12 0.70 -0.64 26.43
CA GLN A 12 0.35 0.73 26.84
C GLN A 12 -1.05 0.84 27.45
N LEU A 13 -1.82 -0.24 27.46
CA LEU A 13 -3.18 -0.27 28.00
C LEU A 13 -3.18 -0.61 29.49
N ASP A 14 -4.15 -0.08 30.24
CA ASP A 14 -4.42 -0.41 31.63
C ASP A 14 -5.94 -0.63 31.84
N PRO A 15 -6.40 -1.86 32.17
CA PRO A 15 -5.61 -3.08 32.33
C PRO A 15 -5.11 -3.63 30.97
N GLN A 16 -3.96 -4.30 31.00
CA GLN A 16 -3.46 -4.98 29.80
C GLN A 16 -4.28 -6.22 29.48
N PRO A 17 -4.62 -6.44 28.17
CA PRO A 17 -5.27 -7.69 27.77
C PRO A 17 -4.38 -8.90 28.06
N ASP A 18 -4.99 -10.03 28.34
CA ASP A 18 -4.25 -11.29 28.52
C ASP A 18 -3.60 -11.80 27.22
N ALA A 19 -2.74 -12.81 27.33
CA ALA A 19 -2.01 -13.35 26.19
C ALA A 19 -2.94 -13.95 25.12
N ALA A 20 -4.04 -14.57 25.54
CA ALA A 20 -5.02 -15.17 24.62
C ALA A 20 -5.75 -14.09 23.81
N THR A 21 -6.14 -13.01 24.46
CA THR A 21 -6.76 -11.86 23.82
C THR A 21 -5.81 -11.17 22.83
N ARG A 22 -4.54 -10.95 23.20
CA ARG A 22 -3.53 -10.38 22.28
C ARG A 22 -3.31 -11.25 21.04
N GLU A 23 -3.24 -12.55 21.21
CA GLU A 23 -3.10 -13.50 20.09
C GLU A 23 -4.36 -13.50 19.20
N ALA A 24 -5.55 -13.43 19.79
CA ALA A 24 -6.82 -13.35 19.04
C ALA A 24 -6.89 -12.06 18.20
N ILE A 25 -6.49 -10.91 18.76
CA ILE A 25 -6.42 -9.63 18.05
C ILE A 25 -5.41 -9.72 16.89
N ALA A 26 -4.21 -10.24 17.16
CA ALA A 26 -3.18 -10.35 16.13
C ALA A 26 -3.61 -11.23 14.96
N ARG A 27 -4.27 -12.35 15.26
CA ARG A 27 -4.82 -13.25 14.25
C ARG A 27 -5.94 -12.60 13.46
N HIS A 28 -6.88 -11.94 14.12
CA HIS A 28 -7.97 -11.24 13.47
C HIS A 28 -7.46 -10.17 12.50
N CYS A 29 -6.51 -9.33 12.93
CA CYS A 29 -5.90 -8.31 12.07
C CYS A 29 -5.18 -8.94 10.85
N TYR A 30 -4.48 -10.04 11.05
CA TYR A 30 -3.80 -10.75 9.97
C TYR A 30 -4.79 -11.33 8.96
N GLU A 31 -5.83 -12.03 9.44
CA GLU A 31 -6.86 -12.63 8.60
C GLU A 31 -7.67 -11.58 7.83
N SER A 32 -8.01 -10.46 8.47
CA SER A 32 -8.65 -9.33 7.81
C SER A 32 -7.79 -8.76 6.67
N ALA A 33 -6.51 -8.49 6.93
CA ALA A 33 -5.61 -8.00 5.90
C ALA A 33 -5.47 -9.00 4.74
N ARG A 34 -5.36 -10.29 5.05
CA ARG A 34 -5.29 -11.36 4.06
C ARG A 34 -6.55 -11.47 3.22
N SER A 35 -7.73 -11.31 3.82
CA SER A 35 -9.00 -11.30 3.08
C SER A 35 -9.09 -10.14 2.11
N CYS A 36 -8.82 -8.90 2.58
CA CYS A 36 -8.83 -7.72 1.73
C CYS A 36 -7.84 -7.83 0.55
N THR A 37 -6.64 -8.36 0.80
CA THR A 37 -5.65 -8.54 -0.27
C THR A 37 -6.03 -9.65 -1.25
N ALA A 38 -6.71 -10.70 -0.78
CA ALA A 38 -7.24 -11.75 -1.65
C ALA A 38 -8.34 -11.22 -2.61
N GLU A 39 -9.15 -10.28 -2.14
CA GLU A 39 -10.18 -9.61 -2.96
C GLU A 39 -9.56 -8.71 -4.04
N ALA A 40 -8.42 -8.10 -3.77
CA ALA A 40 -7.69 -7.26 -4.72
C ALA A 40 -6.93 -8.04 -5.80
N ARG A 41 -6.64 -9.33 -5.55
CA ARG A 41 -5.81 -10.16 -6.43
C ARG A 41 -6.30 -10.24 -7.87
N PRO A 42 -7.59 -10.51 -8.18
CA PRO A 42 -8.06 -10.60 -9.57
C PRO A 42 -7.82 -9.30 -10.36
N MET A 43 -7.99 -8.15 -9.72
CA MET A 43 -7.72 -6.85 -10.34
C MET A 43 -6.22 -6.65 -10.61
N LEU A 44 -5.35 -7.03 -9.68
CA LEU A 44 -3.90 -6.93 -9.86
C LEU A 44 -3.42 -7.88 -10.96
N GLU A 45 -3.97 -9.09 -11.03
CA GLU A 45 -3.68 -10.08 -12.08
C GLU A 45 -4.06 -9.53 -13.46
N GLU A 46 -5.23 -8.92 -13.60
CA GLU A 46 -5.67 -8.29 -14.85
C GLU A 46 -4.77 -7.11 -15.23
N LEU A 47 -4.50 -6.21 -14.31
CA LEU A 47 -3.65 -5.04 -14.56
C LEU A 47 -2.21 -5.43 -14.93
N ALA A 48 -1.65 -6.45 -14.29
CA ALA A 48 -0.28 -6.90 -14.52
C ALA A 48 -0.07 -7.55 -15.90
N GLN A 49 -1.15 -7.94 -16.60
CA GLN A 49 -1.06 -8.44 -17.97
C GLN A 49 -0.70 -7.33 -18.96
N ASP A 50 -1.22 -6.13 -18.73
CA ASP A 50 -1.10 -5.01 -19.67
C ASP A 50 -0.10 -3.93 -19.18
N TYR A 51 0.11 -3.82 -17.87
CA TYR A 51 0.91 -2.75 -17.28
C TYR A 51 1.98 -3.27 -16.32
N PRO A 52 3.22 -2.74 -16.37
CA PRO A 52 4.21 -3.00 -15.35
C PRO A 52 3.85 -2.27 -14.05
N LEU A 53 3.66 -3.00 -12.96
CA LEU A 53 3.27 -2.45 -11.68
C LEU A 53 4.49 -2.26 -10.77
N VAL A 54 4.54 -1.15 -10.03
CA VAL A 54 5.51 -0.87 -8.97
C VAL A 54 4.77 -0.48 -7.70
N LEU A 55 5.12 -1.12 -6.59
CA LEU A 55 4.57 -0.81 -5.28
C LEU A 55 5.46 0.18 -4.53
N VAL A 56 4.93 1.34 -4.17
CA VAL A 56 5.62 2.37 -3.37
C VAL A 56 4.94 2.51 -2.01
N SER A 57 5.65 2.21 -0.92
CA SER A 57 5.04 2.15 0.41
C SER A 57 5.93 2.69 1.53
N ASN A 58 5.33 3.44 2.45
CA ASN A 58 5.91 3.66 3.76
C ASN A 58 5.71 2.40 4.62
N PHE A 59 6.75 1.61 4.81
CA PHE A 59 6.67 0.35 5.53
C PHE A 59 7.93 0.08 6.36
N TYR A 60 7.96 -1.03 7.11
CA TYR A 60 8.88 -1.28 8.22
C TYR A 60 10.09 -2.17 7.88
N GLY A 61 10.44 -2.34 6.60
CA GLY A 61 11.59 -3.12 6.15
C GLY A 61 11.28 -4.59 5.79
N ASN A 62 10.00 -4.99 5.80
CA ASN A 62 9.58 -6.36 5.53
C ASN A 62 8.38 -6.46 4.56
N LEU A 63 8.13 -5.41 3.77
CA LEU A 63 7.01 -5.37 2.84
C LEU A 63 7.05 -6.54 1.84
N GLU A 64 8.21 -6.85 1.31
CA GLU A 64 8.42 -7.94 0.37
C GLU A 64 8.00 -9.30 0.94
N ALA A 65 8.34 -9.57 2.21
CA ALA A 65 7.90 -10.79 2.89
C ALA A 65 6.37 -10.82 3.09
N VAL A 66 5.76 -9.67 3.37
CA VAL A 66 4.30 -9.57 3.53
C VAL A 66 3.57 -9.81 2.22
N ILE A 67 3.97 -9.16 1.13
CA ILE A 67 3.30 -9.35 -0.17
C ILE A 67 3.55 -10.76 -0.74
N THR A 68 4.67 -11.39 -0.41
CA THR A 68 4.94 -12.80 -0.75
C THR A 68 3.99 -13.73 0.00
N ASP A 69 3.84 -13.53 1.32
CA ASP A 69 2.92 -14.32 2.17
C ASP A 69 1.46 -14.19 1.71
N PHE A 70 1.09 -13.02 1.19
CA PHE A 70 -0.25 -12.77 0.65
C PHE A 70 -0.41 -13.16 -0.83
N GLY A 71 0.65 -13.66 -1.49
CA GLY A 71 0.63 -14.06 -2.90
C GLY A 71 0.42 -12.91 -3.86
N LEU A 72 1.01 -11.74 -3.54
CA LEU A 72 0.92 -10.53 -4.36
C LEU A 72 2.25 -10.15 -5.02
N ALA A 73 3.37 -10.73 -4.59
CA ALA A 73 4.70 -10.32 -5.02
C ALA A 73 4.92 -10.46 -6.54
N GLU A 74 4.30 -11.46 -7.15
CA GLU A 74 4.42 -11.77 -8.58
C GLU A 74 3.83 -10.70 -9.50
N TYR A 75 2.92 -9.86 -9.01
CA TYR A 75 2.30 -8.79 -9.80
C TYR A 75 3.17 -7.53 -9.90
N PHE A 76 4.19 -7.38 -9.07
CA PHE A 76 4.99 -6.17 -9.01
C PHE A 76 6.38 -6.39 -9.61
N LYS A 77 6.72 -5.58 -10.62
CA LYS A 77 8.06 -5.49 -11.20
C LYS A 77 9.11 -5.04 -10.17
N ALA A 78 8.72 -4.15 -9.25
CA ALA A 78 9.58 -3.65 -8.19
C ALA A 78 8.78 -3.21 -6.96
N VAL A 79 9.43 -3.23 -5.80
CA VAL A 79 8.89 -2.77 -4.52
C VAL A 79 9.80 -1.71 -3.94
N ILE A 80 9.30 -0.50 -3.80
CA ILE A 80 9.99 0.63 -3.20
C ILE A 80 9.47 0.82 -1.79
N GLU A 81 10.24 0.40 -0.81
CA GLU A 81 9.89 0.43 0.61
C GLU A 81 10.71 1.48 1.35
N SER A 82 10.05 2.43 2.04
CA SER A 82 10.69 3.57 2.69
C SER A 82 11.83 3.18 3.65
N ALA A 83 11.65 2.15 4.47
CA ALA A 83 12.67 1.69 5.41
C ALA A 83 13.91 1.09 4.72
N ARG A 84 13.80 0.64 3.47
CA ARG A 84 14.92 0.10 2.70
C ARG A 84 15.67 1.17 1.90
N VAL A 85 14.90 2.13 1.34
CA VAL A 85 15.48 3.18 0.49
C VAL A 85 15.90 4.43 1.27
N GLY A 86 15.49 4.55 2.55
CA GLY A 86 15.84 5.67 3.42
C GLY A 86 15.07 6.96 3.14
N VAL A 87 14.04 6.90 2.28
CA VAL A 87 13.15 8.01 1.91
C VAL A 87 11.71 7.58 2.11
N CYS A 88 10.85 8.47 2.63
CA CYS A 88 9.45 8.17 2.89
C CYS A 88 8.52 9.19 2.25
N LYS A 89 7.28 8.78 1.92
CA LYS A 89 6.20 9.69 1.56
C LYS A 89 5.98 10.69 2.71
N PRO A 90 5.82 11.97 2.48
CA PRO A 90 5.48 12.63 1.22
C PRO A 90 6.67 13.12 0.36
N ASP A 91 7.92 12.72 0.64
CA ASP A 91 9.05 13.13 -0.18
C ASP A 91 8.89 12.58 -1.62
N PRO A 92 8.87 13.43 -2.67
CA PRO A 92 8.75 12.97 -4.06
C PRO A 92 9.88 12.02 -4.49
N ALA A 93 11.02 12.05 -3.80
CA ALA A 93 12.16 11.17 -4.13
C ALA A 93 11.80 9.69 -4.08
N ILE A 94 10.86 9.27 -3.20
CA ILE A 94 10.42 7.88 -3.16
C ILE A 94 9.66 7.46 -4.42
N PHE A 95 8.84 8.35 -4.98
CA PHE A 95 8.13 8.11 -6.25
C PHE A 95 9.09 8.16 -7.44
N ARG A 96 10.14 8.99 -7.41
CA ARG A 96 11.19 8.99 -8.44
C ARG A 96 11.85 7.62 -8.57
N LEU A 97 12.12 6.93 -7.46
CA LEU A 97 12.62 5.55 -7.50
C LEU A 97 11.64 4.59 -8.20
N GLY A 98 10.34 4.80 -8.01
CA GLY A 98 9.31 4.05 -8.73
C GLY A 98 9.30 4.33 -10.24
N VAL A 99 9.43 5.61 -10.63
CA VAL A 99 9.55 6.04 -12.03
C VAL A 99 10.78 5.41 -12.68
N GLU A 100 11.93 5.47 -12.01
CA GLU A 100 13.18 4.84 -12.48
C GLU A 100 13.05 3.33 -12.65
N ALA A 101 12.37 2.65 -11.72
CA ALA A 101 12.13 1.20 -11.79
C ALA A 101 11.22 0.82 -12.97
N LEU A 102 10.27 1.67 -13.36
CA LEU A 102 9.44 1.47 -14.54
C LEU A 102 10.22 1.72 -15.83
N GLY A 103 11.12 2.72 -15.83
CA GLY A 103 11.87 3.13 -17.02
C GLY A 103 11.01 3.86 -18.05
N LEU A 104 9.91 4.48 -17.60
CA LEU A 104 8.98 5.24 -18.42
C LEU A 104 9.03 6.74 -18.05
N PRO A 105 8.70 7.65 -18.99
CA PRO A 105 8.56 9.05 -18.65
C PRO A 105 7.41 9.27 -17.66
N PRO A 106 7.52 10.24 -16.72
CA PRO A 106 6.52 10.44 -15.66
C PRO A 106 5.08 10.62 -16.17
N GLU A 107 4.92 11.32 -17.30
CA GLU A 107 3.62 11.58 -17.91
C GLU A 107 2.90 10.34 -18.45
N GLU A 108 3.60 9.22 -18.60
CA GLU A 108 3.05 7.92 -18.97
C GLU A 108 2.74 7.04 -17.75
N ILE A 109 3.10 7.49 -16.55
CA ILE A 109 2.91 6.75 -15.30
C ILE A 109 1.68 7.26 -14.57
N LEU A 110 0.81 6.34 -14.17
CA LEU A 110 -0.32 6.61 -13.28
C LEU A 110 0.04 6.18 -11.86
N VAL A 111 0.05 7.13 -10.93
CA VAL A 111 0.18 6.85 -9.49
C VAL A 111 -1.21 6.82 -8.86
N ILE A 112 -1.54 5.71 -8.22
CA ILE A 112 -2.81 5.49 -7.53
C ILE A 112 -2.52 5.50 -6.01
N GLY A 113 -3.27 6.30 -5.25
CA GLY A 113 -3.10 6.40 -3.80
C GLY A 113 -4.34 6.90 -3.10
N ASP A 114 -4.36 6.76 -1.78
CA ASP A 114 -5.49 7.14 -0.91
C ASP A 114 -5.24 8.43 -0.12
N SER A 115 -4.06 9.03 -0.25
CA SER A 115 -3.70 10.25 0.45
C SER A 115 -3.30 11.36 -0.52
N MET A 116 -4.05 12.47 -0.49
CA MET A 116 -3.72 13.65 -1.27
C MET A 116 -2.28 14.13 -0.98
N ASP A 117 -1.93 14.27 0.31
CA ASP A 117 -0.65 14.83 0.71
C ASP A 117 0.53 13.87 0.56
N LYS A 118 0.29 12.55 0.80
CA LYS A 118 1.37 11.54 0.81
C LYS A 118 1.60 10.89 -0.54
N ASP A 119 0.58 10.82 -1.39
CA ASP A 119 0.64 10.09 -2.66
C ASP A 119 0.48 11.02 -3.86
N ILE A 120 -0.62 11.78 -3.89
CA ILE A 120 -1.05 12.49 -5.09
C ILE A 120 -0.16 13.70 -5.36
N LEU A 121 -0.03 14.62 -4.41
CA LEU A 121 0.76 15.85 -4.61
C LEU A 121 2.24 15.57 -4.88
N PRO A 122 2.92 14.65 -4.15
CA PRO A 122 4.31 14.32 -4.45
C PRO A 122 4.51 13.69 -5.84
N ALA A 123 3.62 12.79 -6.25
CA ALA A 123 3.70 12.17 -7.57
C ALA A 123 3.42 13.17 -8.71
N ALA A 124 2.40 14.02 -8.54
CA ALA A 124 2.08 15.07 -9.50
C ALA A 124 3.23 16.07 -9.66
N SER A 125 3.98 16.37 -8.60
CA SER A 125 5.16 17.26 -8.68
C SER A 125 6.28 16.73 -9.57
N LEU A 126 6.30 15.42 -9.84
CA LEU A 126 7.22 14.76 -10.77
C LEU A 126 6.70 14.73 -12.22
N GLY A 127 5.45 15.15 -12.45
CA GLY A 127 4.79 15.07 -13.75
C GLY A 127 4.01 13.76 -13.97
N CYS A 128 3.85 12.92 -12.96
CA CYS A 128 3.03 11.72 -13.07
C CYS A 128 1.55 12.06 -13.14
N ARG A 129 0.79 11.23 -13.85
CA ARG A 129 -0.68 11.19 -13.73
C ARG A 129 -1.05 10.61 -12.37
N THR A 130 -2.16 11.08 -11.80
CA THR A 130 -2.56 10.64 -10.46
C THR A 130 -4.03 10.29 -10.39
N LEU A 131 -4.35 9.31 -9.54
CA LEU A 131 -5.71 8.90 -9.21
C LEU A 131 -5.84 8.77 -7.70
N LEU A 132 -6.73 9.57 -7.10
CA LEU A 132 -7.05 9.47 -5.68
C LEU A 132 -8.18 8.48 -5.46
N ILE A 133 -7.95 7.47 -4.60
CA ILE A 133 -8.99 6.59 -4.07
C ILE A 133 -9.50 7.20 -2.76
N ASP A 134 -10.70 7.76 -2.78
CA ASP A 134 -11.26 8.49 -1.63
C ASP A 134 -12.05 7.64 -0.62
N GLY A 135 -11.91 6.32 -0.73
CA GLY A 135 -12.53 5.36 0.20
C GLY A 135 -14.04 5.18 0.02
N ARG A 136 -14.64 5.73 -1.04
CA ARG A 136 -16.07 5.55 -1.30
C ARG A 136 -16.35 4.15 -1.84
N PRO A 137 -17.55 3.57 -1.51
CA PRO A 137 -17.93 2.26 -2.02
C PRO A 137 -17.98 2.20 -3.55
N TRP A 138 -17.52 1.09 -4.12
CA TRP A 138 -17.73 0.79 -5.53
C TRP A 138 -18.88 -0.22 -5.68
N PRO A 139 -19.81 -0.11 -6.64
CA PRO A 139 -19.91 0.95 -7.68
C PRO A 139 -20.23 2.31 -7.09
N PRO A 140 -19.78 3.38 -7.73
CA PRO A 140 -20.08 4.72 -7.26
C PRO A 140 -21.60 4.92 -7.23
N THR A 141 -22.11 5.39 -6.10
CA THR A 141 -23.45 5.95 -6.06
C THR A 141 -23.46 7.21 -6.93
N SER A 142 -24.62 7.65 -7.41
CA SER A 142 -24.75 8.80 -8.31
C SER A 142 -24.08 10.10 -7.83
N GLU A 143 -23.55 10.10 -6.61
CA GLU A 143 -22.86 11.22 -5.96
C GLU A 143 -21.33 11.09 -5.92
N SER A 144 -20.76 9.92 -6.27
CA SER A 144 -19.30 9.72 -6.27
C SER A 144 -18.71 10.10 -7.61
N VAL A 145 -18.29 11.34 -7.74
CA VAL A 145 -17.55 11.84 -8.92
C VAL A 145 -16.07 11.58 -8.71
N VAL A 146 -15.43 10.83 -9.61
CA VAL A 146 -13.97 10.80 -9.74
C VAL A 146 -13.57 12.22 -10.14
N ARG A 147 -12.85 12.91 -9.26
CA ARG A 147 -12.25 14.20 -9.61
C ARG A 147 -10.90 13.91 -10.27
N GLU A 148 -10.82 14.24 -11.54
CA GLU A 148 -9.56 14.31 -12.28
C GLU A 148 -8.66 15.39 -11.69
#